data_fba26dcc7b518a1e6a69636a3dcdcaff
#
_entry.id   fba26dcc7b518a1e6a69636a3dcdcaff
#
_cell.length_a   1.000
_cell.length_b   1.000
_cell.length_c   1.000
_cell.angle_alpha   90.00
_cell.angle_beta   90.00
_cell.angle_gamma   90.00
#
_symmetry.space_group_name_H-M   'P 1'
#
loop_
_entity.id
_entity.type
_entity.pdbx_description
1 polymer ?
#
loop_
_entity_poly.entity_id
_entity_poly.type
_entity_poly.pdbx_seq_one_letter_code
_entity_poly.pdbx_strand_id
1 'polypeptide(L)'
;MAGEQPNAGKEESRIMQLRRLLANEALDYSVYYLPFILIVLTSLAHQPLVLVIDGSVTGRGCVTLMVSLVYQQRALPLLWVTRKGKKGHFPETLHVELIKAVQDILPPGREVIVLGDGEFDGTDWLEVLDDKGWHYVCRTAKE
;
A
#
# COMPACT_ATOMS: atom_id res chain seq x y z
N MET A 1 10.69 16.52 -7.80
CA MET A 1 9.73 15.88 -8.72
C MET A 1 9.38 16.74 -9.93
N ALA A 2 9.11 18.05 -9.80
CA ALA A 2 8.80 18.94 -10.95
C ALA A 2 9.93 19.06 -11.97
N GLY A 3 11.20 18.88 -11.57
CA GLY A 3 12.38 18.94 -12.44
C GLY A 3 12.58 17.73 -13.36
N GLU A 4 11.92 16.60 -13.07
CA GLU A 4 12.11 15.33 -13.81
C GLU A 4 11.09 15.11 -14.94
N GLN A 5 10.19 16.07 -15.17
CA GLN A 5 9.21 15.95 -16.24
C GLN A 5 9.84 16.21 -17.62
N PRO A 6 9.47 15.44 -18.65
CA PRO A 6 10.04 15.56 -19.97
C PRO A 6 9.68 16.86 -20.72
N ASN A 7 8.76 17.66 -20.19
CA ASN A 7 8.33 18.92 -20.80
C ASN A 7 9.25 20.10 -20.45
N ALA A 8 9.71 20.84 -21.44
CA ALA A 8 10.62 22.00 -21.33
C ALA A 8 9.98 23.28 -20.76
N GLY A 9 8.80 23.21 -20.14
CA GLY A 9 8.11 24.37 -19.55
C GLY A 9 8.84 24.93 -18.30
N LYS A 10 8.54 26.19 -17.96
CA LYS A 10 9.04 26.82 -16.72
C LYS A 10 8.59 26.00 -15.50
N GLU A 11 9.38 25.98 -14.45
CA GLU A 11 9.12 25.21 -13.22
C GLU A 11 7.73 25.49 -12.63
N GLU A 12 7.32 26.75 -12.56
CA GLU A 12 5.98 27.16 -12.12
C GLU A 12 4.85 26.53 -12.95
N SER A 13 5.03 26.45 -14.27
CA SER A 13 4.05 25.82 -15.16
C SER A 13 3.93 24.32 -14.88
N ARG A 14 5.04 23.62 -14.59
CA ARG A 14 5.06 22.22 -14.22
C ARG A 14 4.39 21.98 -12.85
N ILE A 15 4.64 22.83 -11.89
CA ILE A 15 3.98 22.79 -10.58
C ILE A 15 2.45 22.95 -10.75
N MET A 16 2.01 23.90 -11.58
CA MET A 16 0.58 24.10 -11.86
C MET A 16 -0.05 22.90 -12.57
N GLN A 17 0.65 22.27 -13.52
CA GLN A 17 0.18 21.05 -14.18
C GLN A 17 0.02 19.91 -13.17
N LEU A 18 1.00 19.69 -12.28
CA LEU A 18 0.92 18.68 -11.21
C LEU A 18 -0.25 18.96 -10.24
N ARG A 19 -0.45 20.24 -9.84
CA ARG A 19 -1.58 20.61 -8.98
C ARG A 19 -2.93 20.32 -9.64
N ARG A 20 -3.08 20.65 -10.92
CA ARG A 20 -4.29 20.35 -11.70
C ARG A 20 -4.52 18.85 -11.83
N LEU A 21 -3.46 18.09 -12.09
CA LEU A 21 -3.53 16.64 -12.14
C LEU A 21 -4.00 16.05 -10.81
N LEU A 22 -3.39 16.47 -9.69
CA LEU A 22 -3.74 15.98 -8.34
C LEU A 22 -5.13 16.42 -7.87
N ALA A 23 -5.66 17.52 -8.42
CA ALA A 23 -7.01 18.00 -8.13
C ALA A 23 -8.07 17.44 -9.09
N ASN A 24 -7.68 16.61 -10.04
CA ASN A 24 -8.59 16.05 -11.03
C ASN A 24 -9.37 14.89 -10.41
N GLU A 25 -10.67 15.07 -10.21
CA GLU A 25 -11.58 14.03 -9.66
C GLU A 25 -11.71 12.78 -10.58
N ALA A 26 -11.34 12.91 -11.86
CA ALA A 26 -11.29 11.77 -12.78
C ALA A 26 -10.06 10.86 -12.57
N LEU A 27 -9.11 11.25 -11.71
CA LEU A 27 -7.99 10.39 -11.31
C LEU A 27 -8.48 9.38 -10.28
N ASP A 28 -8.91 8.25 -10.77
CA ASP A 28 -9.36 7.12 -9.96
C ASP A 28 -8.33 6.01 -9.92
N TYR A 29 -8.10 5.44 -8.74
CA TYR A 29 -7.17 4.33 -8.52
C TYR A 29 -7.47 3.14 -9.42
N SER A 30 -8.76 2.77 -9.54
CA SER A 30 -9.20 1.61 -10.29
C SER A 30 -8.96 1.74 -11.79
N VAL A 31 -8.98 2.98 -12.29
CA VAL A 31 -8.79 3.26 -13.73
C VAL A 31 -7.32 3.40 -14.12
N TYR A 32 -6.53 4.08 -13.29
CA TYR A 32 -5.16 4.47 -13.70
C TYR A 32 -4.06 3.66 -13.03
N TYR A 33 -4.27 3.17 -11.82
CA TYR A 33 -3.22 2.49 -11.06
C TYR A 33 -3.44 0.98 -10.97
N LEU A 34 -4.66 0.54 -10.67
CA LEU A 34 -4.98 -0.88 -10.50
C LEU A 34 -4.62 -1.74 -11.74
N PRO A 35 -4.90 -1.33 -12.99
CA PRO A 35 -4.50 -2.13 -14.16
C PRO A 35 -2.99 -2.35 -14.25
N PHE A 36 -2.20 -1.35 -13.89
CA PHE A 36 -0.74 -1.48 -13.83
C PHE A 36 -0.32 -2.49 -12.74
N ILE A 37 -0.89 -2.41 -11.55
CA ILE A 37 -0.61 -3.35 -10.46
C ILE A 37 -0.97 -4.78 -10.84
N LEU A 38 -2.11 -5.00 -11.50
CA LEU A 38 -2.54 -6.32 -11.95
C LEU A 38 -1.56 -6.92 -12.98
N ILE A 39 -1.01 -6.12 -13.88
CA ILE A 39 0.04 -6.56 -14.81
C ILE A 39 1.28 -7.01 -14.05
N VAL A 40 1.75 -6.23 -13.07
CA VAL A 40 2.91 -6.59 -12.23
C VAL A 40 2.64 -7.88 -11.46
N LEU A 41 1.50 -8.00 -10.79
CA LEU A 41 1.12 -9.20 -10.04
C LEU A 41 1.05 -10.44 -10.94
N THR A 42 0.53 -10.29 -12.16
CA THR A 42 0.48 -11.38 -13.14
C THR A 42 1.89 -11.79 -13.60
N SER A 43 2.80 -10.84 -13.77
CA SER A 43 4.20 -11.13 -14.15
C SER A 43 4.98 -11.90 -13.09
N LEU A 44 4.54 -11.82 -11.83
CA LEU A 44 5.11 -12.54 -10.69
C LEU A 44 4.45 -13.91 -10.45
N ALA A 45 3.76 -14.44 -11.46
CA ALA A 45 2.92 -15.62 -11.37
C ALA A 45 3.57 -16.89 -10.79
N HIS A 46 4.88 -16.97 -10.67
CA HIS A 46 5.62 -18.15 -10.22
C HIS A 46 6.44 -17.94 -8.93
N GLN A 47 6.30 -16.79 -8.29
CA GLN A 47 7.05 -16.45 -7.09
C GLN A 47 6.12 -16.19 -5.89
N PRO A 48 6.55 -16.46 -4.65
CA PRO A 48 5.84 -15.98 -3.47
C PRO A 48 5.69 -14.46 -3.52
N LEU A 49 4.53 -13.97 -3.11
CA LEU A 49 4.26 -12.55 -3.02
C LEU A 49 4.63 -12.06 -1.61
N VAL A 50 5.61 -11.21 -1.51
CA VAL A 50 6.01 -10.61 -0.24
C VAL A 50 5.35 -9.24 -0.13
N LEU A 51 4.49 -9.10 0.86
CA LEU A 51 3.77 -7.87 1.17
C LEU A 51 4.36 -7.20 2.40
N VAL A 52 4.36 -5.89 2.42
CA VAL A 52 4.72 -5.08 3.60
C VAL A 52 3.53 -4.22 3.96
N ILE A 53 3.13 -4.24 5.25
CA ILE A 53 2.19 -3.29 5.81
C ILE A 53 2.94 -2.27 6.66
N ASP A 54 2.66 -0.99 6.45
CA ASP A 54 3.30 0.10 7.19
C ASP A 54 2.36 1.29 7.38
N GLY A 55 2.48 1.94 8.53
CA GLY A 55 1.78 3.16 8.88
C GLY A 55 2.71 4.37 8.85
N SER A 56 2.40 5.37 8.03
CA SER A 56 3.24 6.55 7.83
C SER A 56 2.50 7.86 8.05
N VAL A 57 3.18 8.87 8.58
CA VAL A 57 2.67 10.24 8.63
C VAL A 57 2.82 10.89 7.25
N THR A 58 1.71 11.31 6.66
CA THR A 58 1.68 11.89 5.31
C THR A 58 1.52 13.43 5.28
N GLY A 59 1.59 14.06 6.44
CA GLY A 59 1.50 15.52 6.59
C GLY A 59 0.07 16.03 6.80
N ARG A 60 -0.06 17.30 7.12
CA ARG A 60 -1.34 17.98 7.41
C ARG A 60 -2.21 17.28 8.46
N GLY A 61 -1.60 16.60 9.44
CA GLY A 61 -2.30 15.83 10.47
C GLY A 61 -2.96 14.56 9.93
N CYS A 62 -2.49 14.03 8.81
CA CYS A 62 -2.94 12.77 8.23
C CYS A 62 -1.92 11.67 8.43
N VAL A 63 -2.41 10.46 8.55
CA VAL A 63 -1.65 9.21 8.57
C VAL A 63 -2.18 8.29 7.48
N THR A 64 -1.29 7.52 6.87
CA THR A 64 -1.63 6.56 5.82
C THR A 64 -1.18 5.18 6.24
N LEU A 65 -2.11 4.23 6.23
CA LEU A 65 -1.83 2.80 6.32
C LEU A 65 -1.74 2.27 4.89
N MET A 66 -0.68 1.54 4.58
CA MET A 66 -0.38 1.09 3.22
C MET A 66 0.06 -0.37 3.22
N VAL A 67 -0.45 -1.13 2.26
CA VAL A 67 0.09 -2.44 1.91
C VAL A 67 0.82 -2.31 0.58
N SER A 68 2.06 -2.74 0.55
CA SER A 68 2.94 -2.68 -0.61
C SER A 68 3.48 -4.07 -0.96
N LEU A 69 3.69 -4.33 -2.25
CA LEU A 69 4.40 -5.49 -2.76
C LEU A 69 5.90 -5.21 -2.77
N VAL A 70 6.71 -6.14 -2.25
CA VAL A 70 8.17 -6.09 -2.42
C VAL A 70 8.52 -6.57 -3.82
N TYR A 71 9.02 -5.68 -4.64
CA TYR A 71 9.41 -5.94 -6.02
C TYR A 71 10.76 -5.31 -6.34
N GLN A 72 11.74 -6.12 -6.74
CA GLN A 72 13.10 -5.65 -7.10
C GLN A 72 13.71 -4.69 -6.06
N GLN A 73 13.67 -5.07 -4.78
CA GLN A 73 14.15 -4.28 -3.63
C GLN A 73 13.43 -2.94 -3.42
N ARG A 74 12.23 -2.80 -3.94
CA ARG A 74 11.36 -1.63 -3.76
C ARG A 74 10.01 -2.06 -3.20
N ALA A 75 9.37 -1.17 -2.46
CA ALA A 75 7.99 -1.31 -2.05
C ALA A 75 7.08 -0.65 -3.11
N LEU A 76 6.26 -1.46 -3.77
CA LEU A 76 5.30 -1.01 -4.75
C LEU A 76 3.92 -0.97 -4.09
N PRO A 77 3.31 0.20 -3.87
CA PRO A 77 2.01 0.30 -3.23
C PRO A 77 0.95 -0.55 -3.93
N LEU A 78 0.20 -1.33 -3.18
CA LEU A 78 -0.97 -2.04 -3.68
C LEU A 78 -2.25 -1.28 -3.35
N LEU A 79 -2.49 -1.10 -2.06
CA LEU A 79 -3.65 -0.37 -1.52
C LEU A 79 -3.23 0.44 -0.31
N TRP A 80 -3.95 1.54 -0.07
CA TRP A 80 -3.73 2.38 1.09
C TRP A 80 -5.02 3.07 1.53
N VAL A 81 -5.04 3.47 2.79
CA VAL A 81 -6.09 4.31 3.36
C VAL A 81 -5.45 5.46 4.13
N THR A 82 -5.93 6.67 3.89
CA THR A 82 -5.46 7.89 4.57
C THR A 82 -6.57 8.43 5.47
N ARG A 83 -6.22 8.74 6.72
CA ARG A 83 -7.14 9.32 7.70
C ARG A 83 -6.48 10.47 8.46
N LYS A 84 -7.27 11.37 9.01
CA LYS A 84 -6.78 12.34 10.01
C LYS A 84 -6.45 11.59 11.30
N GLY A 85 -5.28 11.85 11.87
CA GLY A 85 -4.84 11.18 13.09
C GLY A 85 -3.34 11.25 13.31
N LYS A 86 -2.90 10.59 14.38
CA LYS A 86 -1.47 10.44 14.72
C LYS A 86 -1.00 9.03 14.34
N LYS A 87 0.30 8.87 14.08
CA LYS A 87 0.92 7.56 13.83
C LYS A 87 0.69 6.62 15.02
N GLY A 88 0.51 5.32 14.75
CA GLY A 88 0.29 4.29 15.76
C GLY A 88 -1.15 4.19 16.29
N HIS A 89 -2.12 4.76 15.61
CA HIS A 89 -3.52 4.79 16.03
C HIS A 89 -4.49 4.26 14.98
N PHE A 90 -4.04 3.33 14.14
CA PHE A 90 -4.96 2.62 13.28
C PHE A 90 -5.67 1.51 14.07
N PRO A 91 -7.02 1.48 14.08
CA PRO A 91 -7.72 0.37 14.69
C PRO A 91 -7.44 -0.92 13.93
N GLU A 92 -7.35 -2.05 14.63
CA GLU A 92 -7.06 -3.36 14.05
C GLU A 92 -8.07 -3.74 12.96
N THR A 93 -9.33 -3.34 13.13
CA THR A 93 -10.37 -3.52 12.10
C THR A 93 -9.98 -2.94 10.75
N LEU A 94 -9.25 -1.83 10.73
CA LEU A 94 -8.79 -1.22 9.49
C LEU A 94 -7.67 -2.03 8.82
N HIS A 95 -6.80 -2.66 9.62
CA HIS A 95 -5.78 -3.59 9.11
C HIS A 95 -6.46 -4.77 8.41
N VAL A 96 -7.47 -5.34 9.06
CA VAL A 96 -8.27 -6.46 8.53
C VAL A 96 -9.02 -6.06 7.25
N GLU A 97 -9.68 -4.90 7.23
CA GLU A 97 -10.38 -4.40 6.04
C GLU A 97 -9.41 -4.21 4.85
N LEU A 98 -8.25 -3.61 5.11
CA LEU A 98 -7.27 -3.34 4.07
C LEU A 98 -6.69 -4.64 3.49
N ILE A 99 -6.40 -5.65 4.34
CA ILE A 99 -5.87 -6.93 3.84
C ILE A 99 -6.91 -7.76 3.09
N LYS A 100 -8.18 -7.66 3.45
CA LYS A 100 -9.28 -8.27 2.70
C LYS A 100 -9.37 -7.66 1.30
N ALA A 101 -9.30 -6.33 1.21
CA ALA A 101 -9.29 -5.64 -0.08
C ALA A 101 -8.04 -5.97 -0.92
N VAL A 102 -6.87 -6.16 -0.28
CA VAL A 102 -5.66 -6.63 -0.97
C VAL A 102 -5.87 -8.03 -1.52
N GLN A 103 -6.49 -8.94 -0.77
CA GLN A 103 -6.77 -10.29 -1.24
C GLN A 103 -7.59 -10.31 -2.54
N ASP A 104 -8.56 -9.40 -2.67
CA ASP A 104 -9.44 -9.32 -3.84
C ASP A 104 -8.68 -8.98 -5.14
N ILE A 105 -7.52 -8.34 -5.04
CA ILE A 105 -6.68 -7.99 -6.19
C ILE A 105 -5.52 -8.96 -6.42
N LEU A 106 -5.20 -9.82 -5.45
CA LEU A 106 -4.12 -10.79 -5.62
C LEU A 106 -4.56 -11.98 -6.50
N PRO A 107 -3.65 -12.51 -7.34
CA PRO A 107 -3.92 -13.73 -8.08
C PRO A 107 -4.22 -14.90 -7.11
N PRO A 108 -5.25 -15.72 -7.38
CA PRO A 108 -5.61 -16.82 -6.50
C PRO A 108 -4.53 -17.90 -6.43
N GLY A 109 -4.50 -18.64 -5.31
CA GLY A 109 -3.59 -19.77 -5.12
C GLY A 109 -2.11 -19.40 -4.95
N ARG A 110 -1.84 -18.15 -4.54
CA ARG A 110 -0.48 -17.67 -4.33
C ARG A 110 -0.03 -17.88 -2.89
N GLU A 111 1.23 -18.26 -2.74
CA GLU A 111 1.93 -18.11 -1.47
C GLU A 111 2.13 -16.63 -1.19
N VAL A 112 1.65 -16.18 -0.05
CA VAL A 112 1.73 -14.78 0.39
C VAL A 112 2.45 -14.73 1.74
N ILE A 113 3.43 -13.84 1.84
CA ILE A 113 4.18 -13.58 3.08
C ILE A 113 3.97 -12.10 3.43
N VAL A 114 3.41 -11.83 4.60
CA VAL A 114 3.17 -10.47 5.08
C VAL A 114 4.23 -10.08 6.10
N LEU A 115 4.84 -8.93 5.88
CA LEU A 115 5.82 -8.34 6.79
C LEU A 115 5.21 -7.12 7.48
N GLY A 116 5.32 -7.03 8.80
CA GLY A 116 4.84 -5.91 9.60
C GLY A 116 5.82 -5.56 10.73
N ASP A 117 5.70 -4.34 11.26
CA ASP A 117 6.39 -3.98 12.50
C ASP A 117 5.53 -4.33 13.73
N GLY A 118 5.93 -3.87 14.93
CA GLY A 118 5.25 -4.19 16.19
C GLY A 118 3.86 -3.57 16.35
N GLU A 119 3.38 -2.75 15.40
CA GLU A 119 1.99 -2.26 15.39
C GLU A 119 1.03 -3.31 14.81
N PHE A 120 1.54 -4.39 14.20
CA PHE A 120 0.78 -5.39 13.45
C PHE A 120 0.88 -6.78 14.10
N ASP A 121 0.88 -6.84 15.43
CA ASP A 121 0.89 -8.08 16.23
C ASP A 121 -0.48 -8.39 16.90
N GLY A 122 -1.54 -7.71 16.48
CA GLY A 122 -2.91 -7.91 16.99
C GLY A 122 -3.46 -9.30 16.68
N THR A 123 -4.25 -9.85 17.60
CA THR A 123 -4.78 -11.22 17.50
C THR A 123 -5.73 -11.39 16.33
N ASP A 124 -6.68 -10.48 16.16
CA ASP A 124 -7.68 -10.54 15.08
C ASP A 124 -7.02 -10.41 13.71
N TRP A 125 -5.96 -9.61 13.62
CA TRP A 125 -5.15 -9.47 12.43
C TRP A 125 -4.44 -10.76 12.05
N LEU A 126 -3.77 -11.41 13.03
CA LEU A 126 -3.04 -12.64 12.80
C LEU A 126 -3.99 -13.81 12.46
N GLU A 127 -5.14 -13.92 13.11
CA GLU A 127 -6.17 -14.91 12.78
C GLU A 127 -6.65 -14.77 11.33
N VAL A 128 -6.86 -13.55 10.85
CA VAL A 128 -7.26 -13.32 9.46
C VAL A 128 -6.17 -13.75 8.47
N LEU A 129 -4.89 -13.59 8.79
CA LEU A 129 -3.80 -14.07 7.94
C LEU A 129 -3.73 -15.61 7.93
N ASP A 130 -3.88 -16.25 9.10
CA ASP A 130 -3.91 -17.69 9.23
C ASP A 130 -5.09 -18.33 8.47
N ASP A 131 -6.29 -17.75 8.58
CA ASP A 131 -7.49 -18.20 7.85
C ASP A 131 -7.30 -18.16 6.32
N LYS A 132 -6.47 -17.24 5.83
CA LYS A 132 -6.10 -17.12 4.42
C LYS A 132 -4.98 -18.09 4.01
N GLY A 133 -4.35 -18.77 4.96
CA GLY A 133 -3.14 -19.55 4.74
C GLY A 133 -1.94 -18.70 4.35
N TRP A 134 -1.89 -17.45 4.78
CA TRP A 134 -0.79 -16.54 4.52
C TRP A 134 0.25 -16.61 5.63
N HIS A 135 1.51 -16.62 5.26
CA HIS A 135 2.60 -16.51 6.22
C HIS A 135 2.79 -15.06 6.65
N TYR A 136 3.24 -14.86 7.89
CA TYR A 136 3.55 -13.51 8.36
C TYR A 136 4.84 -13.49 9.19
N VAL A 137 5.51 -12.36 9.14
CA VAL A 137 6.67 -12.03 9.98
C VAL A 137 6.44 -10.63 10.53
N CYS A 138 6.10 -10.56 11.82
CA CYS A 138 5.92 -9.31 12.54
C CYS A 138 7.00 -9.16 13.60
N ARG A 139 7.52 -7.94 13.73
CA ARG A 139 8.40 -7.61 14.85
C ARG A 139 7.55 -7.48 16.10
N THR A 140 7.76 -8.36 17.08
CA THR A 140 7.11 -8.21 18.39
C THR A 140 7.68 -7.00 19.13
N ALA A 141 6.81 -6.23 19.79
CA ALA A 141 7.24 -5.22 20.73
C ALA A 141 8.04 -5.91 21.86
N LYS A 142 9.20 -5.38 22.22
CA LYS A 142 9.86 -5.81 23.45
C LYS A 142 9.00 -5.34 24.62
N GLU A 143 8.56 -6.29 25.48
CA GLU A 143 8.08 -5.99 26.81
C GLU A 143 9.13 -5.23 27.63
#